data_595d3153531d3f3802e329bb7ed45bee
#
_entry.id   595d3153531d3f3802e329bb7ed45bee
#
_cell.length_a   1.000
_cell.length_b   1.000
_cell.length_c   1.000
_cell.angle_alpha   90.00
_cell.angle_beta   90.00
_cell.angle_gamma   90.00
#
_symmetry.space_group_name_H-M   'P 1'
#
loop_
_entity.id
_entity.type
_entity.pdbx_description
1 polymer ?
#
loop_
_entity_poly.entity_id
_entity_poly.type
_entity_poly.pdbx_seq_one_letter_code
_entity_poly.pdbx_strand_id
1 'polypeptide(L)'
;MPMNIGLFGGTFDPIHLGHIALAHAAQERFDLGRIYFVPANIPPHKQREPLAPFAHRYAMLVLATMGEKSFVPSLLEAPGVVGINTKSKSRSDDHAARPNYSIDTVRRLKQSLKKSDRLFFLIGIDAFDDIATWHEPEALLQECEFIVASRPGYSLADVANALPEKLRPAPAVIKPFSKQPAKGDLVLSGARVHLLDSVHQPISATAIRQAAAAKKPLKKFVDPPVEEYIKKIGLYK
;
A
#
# COMPACT_ATOMS: atom_id res chain seq x y z
N MET A 1 14.04 21.52 -5.81
CA MET A 1 14.77 20.28 -6.11
C MET A 1 13.74 19.18 -6.38
N PRO A 2 14.05 18.17 -7.19
CA PRO A 2 13.21 16.98 -7.32
C PRO A 2 13.14 16.22 -5.98
N MET A 3 12.02 15.56 -5.71
CA MET A 3 11.80 14.81 -4.47
C MET A 3 11.37 13.39 -4.80
N ASN A 4 11.84 12.42 -4.02
CA ASN A 4 11.31 11.06 -4.05
C ASN A 4 10.09 11.01 -3.11
N ILE A 5 8.96 10.57 -3.63
CA ILE A 5 7.67 10.54 -2.94
C ILE A 5 7.20 9.10 -2.85
N GLY A 6 6.83 8.66 -1.65
CA GLY A 6 6.17 7.38 -1.43
C GLY A 6 4.64 7.51 -1.45
N LEU A 7 3.96 6.54 -2.06
CA LEU A 7 2.54 6.29 -1.89
C LEU A 7 2.39 4.91 -1.25
N PHE A 8 1.85 4.88 -0.05
CA PHE A 8 1.60 3.65 0.67
C PHE A 8 0.08 3.42 0.75
N GLY A 9 -0.43 2.65 -0.19
CA GLY A 9 -1.82 2.23 -0.22
C GLY A 9 -2.07 1.02 0.67
N GLY A 10 -3.21 0.98 1.34
CA GLY A 10 -3.57 -0.17 2.15
C GLY A 10 -4.94 -0.05 2.79
N THR A 11 -5.47 -1.16 3.28
CA THR A 11 -6.72 -1.15 4.03
C THR A 11 -6.55 -0.45 5.39
N PHE A 12 -5.39 -0.65 6.03
CA PHE A 12 -5.04 -0.13 7.37
C PHE A 12 -6.14 -0.40 8.41
N ASP A 13 -6.51 -1.66 8.55
CA ASP A 13 -7.62 -2.10 9.42
C ASP A 13 -7.18 -3.11 10.51
N PRO A 14 -6.39 -2.64 11.53
CA PRO A 14 -5.80 -1.31 11.68
C PRO A 14 -4.44 -1.14 11.00
N ILE A 15 -3.93 0.09 10.99
CA ILE A 15 -2.50 0.35 10.81
C ILE A 15 -1.72 -0.29 11.97
N HIS A 16 -0.50 -0.78 11.69
CA HIS A 16 0.31 -1.47 12.68
C HIS A 16 1.80 -1.24 12.47
N LEU A 17 2.62 -1.64 13.47
CA LEU A 17 4.07 -1.43 13.48
C LEU A 17 4.78 -1.98 12.24
N GLY A 18 4.26 -3.06 11.62
CA GLY A 18 4.80 -3.57 10.36
C GLY A 18 4.66 -2.60 9.18
N HIS A 19 3.56 -1.82 9.12
CA HIS A 19 3.40 -0.78 8.11
C HIS A 19 4.39 0.38 8.34
N ILE A 20 4.54 0.80 9.59
CA ILE A 20 5.48 1.87 9.97
C ILE A 20 6.92 1.46 9.69
N ALA A 21 7.31 0.23 10.05
CA ALA A 21 8.64 -0.30 9.77
C ALA A 21 8.96 -0.34 8.26
N LEU A 22 8.00 -0.75 7.43
CA LEU A 22 8.15 -0.71 5.98
C LEU A 22 8.35 0.73 5.46
N ALA A 23 7.56 1.67 5.96
CA ALA A 23 7.67 3.06 5.54
C ALA A 23 9.05 3.66 5.91
N HIS A 24 9.56 3.39 7.12
CA HIS A 24 10.90 3.82 7.53
C HIS A 24 12.00 3.19 6.66
N ALA A 25 11.96 1.88 6.44
CA ALA A 25 12.97 1.21 5.61
C ALA A 25 12.95 1.72 4.16
N ALA A 26 11.77 1.98 3.61
CA ALA A 26 11.63 2.58 2.29
C ALA A 26 12.15 4.03 2.26
N GLN A 27 11.83 4.82 3.30
CA GLN A 27 12.30 6.19 3.43
C GLN A 27 13.83 6.25 3.45
N GLU A 28 14.46 5.43 4.27
CA GLU A 28 15.92 5.39 4.41
C GLU A 28 16.61 4.96 3.10
N ARG A 29 16.15 3.85 2.49
CA ARG A 29 16.81 3.29 1.30
C ARG A 29 16.63 4.14 0.05
N PHE A 30 15.49 4.81 -0.12
CA PHE A 30 15.15 5.55 -1.34
C PHE A 30 15.12 7.07 -1.15
N ASP A 31 15.59 7.56 0.01
CA ASP A 31 15.57 8.99 0.35
C ASP A 31 14.19 9.62 0.09
N LEU A 32 13.13 8.96 0.62
CA LEU A 32 11.77 9.46 0.42
C LEU A 32 11.54 10.70 1.29
N GLY A 33 11.42 11.85 0.67
CA GLY A 33 11.17 13.11 1.37
C GLY A 33 9.76 13.19 1.95
N ARG A 34 8.82 12.38 1.42
CA ARG A 34 7.44 12.29 1.91
C ARG A 34 6.82 10.93 1.55
N ILE A 35 6.02 10.37 2.45
CA ILE A 35 5.24 9.15 2.21
C ILE A 35 3.77 9.44 2.51
N TYR A 36 2.93 9.35 1.48
CA TYR A 36 1.48 9.45 1.61
C TYR A 36 0.88 8.10 1.97
N PHE A 37 0.27 8.00 3.14
CA PHE A 37 -0.50 6.84 3.56
C PHE A 37 -1.95 7.01 3.11
N VAL A 38 -2.41 6.15 2.21
CA VAL A 38 -3.73 6.25 1.59
C VAL A 38 -4.58 5.06 2.02
N PRO A 39 -5.49 5.23 3.00
CA PRO A 39 -6.42 4.18 3.38
C PRO A 39 -7.45 3.96 2.26
N ALA A 40 -7.55 2.72 1.77
CA ALA A 40 -8.54 2.36 0.78
C ALA A 40 -9.95 2.53 1.33
N ASN A 41 -10.83 3.26 0.64
CA ASN A 41 -12.23 3.39 1.04
C ASN A 41 -12.98 2.09 0.74
N ILE A 42 -13.00 1.66 -0.50
CA ILE A 42 -13.63 0.42 -0.95
C ILE A 42 -12.54 -0.42 -1.66
N PRO A 43 -11.78 -1.25 -0.92
CA PRO A 43 -10.74 -2.08 -1.52
C PRO A 43 -11.39 -3.15 -2.44
N PRO A 44 -10.97 -3.26 -3.72
CA PRO A 44 -11.58 -4.17 -4.69
C PRO A 44 -11.62 -5.63 -4.24
N HIS A 45 -10.55 -6.08 -3.56
CA HIS A 45 -10.37 -7.47 -3.14
C HIS A 45 -11.04 -7.82 -1.80
N LYS A 46 -11.61 -6.82 -1.07
CA LYS A 46 -12.20 -7.00 0.29
C LYS A 46 -13.64 -6.53 0.40
N GLN A 47 -14.37 -6.45 -0.69
CA GLN A 47 -15.75 -5.94 -0.71
C GLN A 47 -16.73 -6.73 0.18
N ARG A 48 -16.41 -7.99 0.50
CA ARG A 48 -17.25 -8.88 1.31
C ARG A 48 -16.78 -9.00 2.76
N GLU A 49 -15.65 -8.40 3.12
CA GLU A 49 -15.12 -8.43 4.49
C GLU A 49 -15.65 -7.23 5.28
N PRO A 50 -16.12 -7.41 6.53
CA PRO A 50 -16.48 -6.29 7.38
C PRO A 50 -15.22 -5.52 7.77
N LEU A 51 -15.07 -4.31 7.27
CA LEU A 51 -13.99 -3.40 7.62
C LEU A 51 -14.47 -2.36 8.62
N ALA A 52 -13.57 -1.89 9.49
CA ALA A 52 -13.85 -0.70 10.26
C ALA A 52 -14.15 0.49 9.32
N PRO A 53 -15.12 1.35 9.64
CA PRO A 53 -15.45 2.52 8.83
C PRO A 53 -14.22 3.35 8.46
N PHE A 54 -14.21 3.91 7.26
CA PHE A 54 -13.07 4.70 6.75
C PHE A 54 -12.56 5.74 7.76
N ALA A 55 -13.47 6.45 8.42
CA ALA A 55 -13.14 7.49 9.40
C ALA A 55 -12.29 6.93 10.57
N HIS A 56 -12.61 5.73 11.06
CA HIS A 56 -11.83 5.10 12.14
C HIS A 56 -10.46 4.64 11.65
N ARG A 57 -10.37 4.08 10.45
CA ARG A 57 -9.09 3.67 9.86
C ARG A 57 -8.18 4.86 9.60
N TYR A 58 -8.75 5.95 9.10
CA TYR A 58 -8.03 7.22 8.93
C TYR A 58 -7.59 7.83 10.25
N ALA A 59 -8.45 7.83 11.29
CA ALA A 59 -8.08 8.33 12.62
C ALA A 59 -6.90 7.53 13.21
N MET A 60 -6.93 6.20 13.13
CA MET A 60 -5.81 5.36 13.57
C MET A 60 -4.53 5.65 12.79
N LEU A 61 -4.65 5.92 11.48
CA LEU A 61 -3.52 6.29 10.64
C LEU A 61 -2.89 7.63 11.08
N VAL A 62 -3.71 8.64 11.35
CA VAL A 62 -3.25 9.93 11.88
C VAL A 62 -2.50 9.74 13.19
N LEU A 63 -3.05 8.95 14.12
CA LEU A 63 -2.42 8.66 15.41
C LEU A 63 -1.06 7.97 15.25
N ALA A 64 -0.96 6.97 14.36
CA ALA A 64 0.26 6.22 14.14
C ALA A 64 1.36 7.02 13.43
N THR A 65 1.02 8.10 12.73
CA THR A 65 1.98 8.91 11.95
C THR A 65 2.25 10.28 12.57
N MET A 66 1.62 10.60 13.70
CA MET A 66 1.67 11.95 14.32
C MET A 66 3.10 12.41 14.66
N GLY A 67 4.00 11.48 15.03
CA GLY A 67 5.41 11.78 15.37
C GLY A 67 6.32 11.94 14.15
N GLU A 68 5.84 11.63 12.94
CA GLU A 68 6.67 11.50 11.75
C GLU A 68 6.43 12.65 10.77
N LYS A 69 7.41 13.53 10.60
CA LYS A 69 7.28 14.72 9.73
C LYS A 69 7.08 14.39 8.25
N SER A 70 7.61 13.25 7.80
CA SER A 70 7.56 12.80 6.41
C SER A 70 6.36 11.91 6.10
N PHE A 71 5.65 11.38 7.11
CA PHE A 71 4.50 10.51 6.93
C PHE A 71 3.21 11.33 6.92
N VAL A 72 2.50 11.27 5.81
CA VAL A 72 1.33 12.11 5.55
C VAL A 72 0.08 11.24 5.39
N PRO A 73 -0.82 11.22 6.39
CA PRO A 73 -2.14 10.63 6.19
C PRO A 73 -2.88 11.34 5.07
N SER A 74 -3.45 10.58 4.14
CA SER A 74 -4.06 11.14 2.94
C SER A 74 -5.53 10.76 2.81
N LEU A 75 -6.33 11.71 2.36
CA LEU A 75 -7.76 11.55 2.06
C LEU A 75 -8.03 11.30 0.57
N LEU A 76 -7.02 10.92 -0.22
CA LEU A 76 -7.15 10.72 -1.66
C LEU A 76 -8.27 9.73 -2.05
N GLU A 77 -8.59 8.77 -1.19
CA GLU A 77 -9.66 7.80 -1.39
C GLU A 77 -10.83 7.96 -0.40
N ALA A 78 -10.92 9.08 0.29
CA ALA A 78 -12.01 9.32 1.23
C ALA A 78 -13.39 9.34 0.53
N PRO A 79 -14.46 8.89 1.21
CA PRO A 79 -15.81 8.99 0.69
C PRO A 79 -16.13 10.43 0.27
N GLY A 80 -16.71 10.62 -0.92
CA GLY A 80 -17.07 11.94 -1.45
C GLY A 80 -15.91 12.76 -2.06
N VAL A 81 -14.65 12.35 -1.92
CA VAL A 81 -13.49 13.02 -2.55
C VAL A 81 -13.25 12.50 -3.97
N VAL A 82 -13.81 11.36 -4.31
CA VAL A 82 -13.70 10.74 -5.63
C VAL A 82 -14.52 11.54 -6.63
N GLY A 83 -13.90 12.45 -7.39
CA GLY A 83 -14.58 13.09 -8.51
C GLY A 83 -14.35 14.57 -8.76
N ILE A 84 -13.44 15.23 -8.03
CA ILE A 84 -13.24 16.69 -8.21
C ILE A 84 -12.71 17.07 -9.62
N ASN A 85 -12.20 16.14 -10.42
CA ASN A 85 -11.61 16.45 -11.74
C ASN A 85 -11.90 15.49 -12.89
N THR A 86 -12.92 14.66 -12.82
CA THR A 86 -13.33 13.95 -14.04
C THR A 86 -14.38 14.77 -14.78
N LYS A 87 -14.02 15.32 -15.94
CA LYS A 87 -14.95 15.93 -16.92
C LYS A 87 -15.94 14.89 -17.52
N SER A 88 -16.25 13.80 -16.82
CA SER A 88 -17.30 12.89 -17.22
C SER A 88 -18.62 13.40 -16.65
N LYS A 89 -19.44 13.93 -17.54
CA LYS A 89 -20.88 14.20 -17.32
C LYS A 89 -21.62 12.87 -17.07
N SER A 90 -21.36 12.15 -16.02
CA SER A 90 -22.23 11.08 -15.56
C SER A 90 -23.06 11.62 -14.39
N ARG A 91 -24.38 11.67 -14.64
CA ARG A 91 -25.42 12.08 -13.72
C ARG A 91 -25.31 11.33 -12.39
N SER A 92 -25.43 12.12 -11.31
CA SER A 92 -25.90 11.78 -9.95
C SER A 92 -26.19 10.31 -9.64
N ASP A 93 -25.76 9.88 -8.48
CA ASP A 93 -26.18 8.75 -7.62
C ASP A 93 -25.32 7.48 -7.57
N ASP A 94 -24.31 7.28 -8.44
CA ASP A 94 -23.56 6.03 -8.49
C ASP A 94 -22.11 6.12 -7.88
N HIS A 95 -21.74 7.26 -7.29
CA HIS A 95 -20.35 7.48 -6.84
C HIS A 95 -20.00 6.86 -5.49
N ALA A 96 -20.98 6.43 -4.71
CA ALA A 96 -20.76 5.86 -3.39
C ALA A 96 -20.31 4.39 -3.40
N ALA A 97 -20.47 3.69 -4.52
CA ALA A 97 -20.32 2.23 -4.60
C ALA A 97 -19.14 1.72 -5.47
N ARG A 98 -18.34 2.62 -6.07
CA ARG A 98 -17.25 2.17 -6.95
C ARG A 98 -15.98 1.84 -6.17
N PRO A 99 -15.29 0.72 -6.48
CA PRO A 99 -14.00 0.39 -5.90
C PRO A 99 -12.96 1.48 -6.20
N ASN A 100 -12.04 1.68 -5.24
CA ASN A 100 -10.90 2.55 -5.44
C ASN A 100 -9.77 1.75 -6.09
N TYR A 101 -9.39 2.12 -7.30
CA TYR A 101 -8.29 1.48 -8.01
C TYR A 101 -6.98 2.22 -7.80
N SER A 102 -5.89 1.47 -7.56
CA SER A 102 -4.56 2.03 -7.30
C SER A 102 -4.05 2.92 -8.42
N ILE A 103 -4.35 2.59 -9.70
CA ILE A 103 -3.98 3.42 -10.86
C ILE A 103 -4.59 4.82 -10.78
N ASP A 104 -5.87 4.93 -10.37
CA ASP A 104 -6.54 6.22 -10.26
C ASP A 104 -5.94 7.04 -9.11
N THR A 105 -5.58 6.38 -8.01
CA THR A 105 -4.94 7.01 -6.85
C THR A 105 -3.55 7.54 -7.20
N VAL A 106 -2.75 6.74 -7.92
CA VAL A 106 -1.44 7.14 -8.46
C VAL A 106 -1.59 8.36 -9.38
N ARG A 107 -2.48 8.30 -10.37
CA ARG A 107 -2.72 9.41 -11.31
C ARG A 107 -3.17 10.68 -10.60
N ARG A 108 -4.03 10.54 -9.59
CA ARG A 108 -4.52 11.66 -8.78
C ARG A 108 -3.41 12.29 -7.94
N LEU A 109 -2.57 11.49 -7.29
CA LEU A 109 -1.43 12.01 -6.55
C LEU A 109 -0.45 12.73 -7.49
N LYS A 110 -0.11 12.16 -8.64
CA LYS A 110 0.79 12.76 -9.63
C LYS A 110 0.34 14.16 -10.10
N GLN A 111 -0.96 14.43 -10.14
CA GLN A 111 -1.47 15.77 -10.47
C GLN A 111 -1.07 16.85 -9.46
N SER A 112 -0.77 16.46 -8.22
CA SER A 112 -0.31 17.37 -7.16
C SER A 112 1.21 17.45 -7.03
N LEU A 113 1.96 16.59 -7.74
CA LEU A 113 3.41 16.54 -7.72
C LEU A 113 4.04 17.37 -8.82
N LYS A 114 5.31 17.73 -8.63
CA LYS A 114 6.11 18.35 -9.71
C LYS A 114 6.48 17.29 -10.75
N LYS A 115 6.62 17.68 -12.00
CA LYS A 115 7.07 16.78 -13.09
C LYS A 115 8.44 16.16 -12.84
N SER A 116 9.28 16.80 -12.03
CA SER A 116 10.60 16.33 -11.65
C SER A 116 10.59 15.33 -10.48
N ASP A 117 9.47 15.19 -9.76
CA ASP A 117 9.38 14.30 -8.60
C ASP A 117 9.23 12.85 -9.08
N ARG A 118 9.85 11.91 -8.33
CA ARG A 118 9.70 10.47 -8.56
C ARG A 118 8.69 9.91 -7.60
N LEU A 119 7.81 9.06 -8.11
CA LEU A 119 6.78 8.41 -7.31
C LEU A 119 7.09 6.92 -7.15
N PHE A 120 7.07 6.46 -5.89
CA PHE A 120 7.27 5.08 -5.49
C PHE A 120 5.99 4.54 -4.83
N PHE A 121 5.49 3.39 -5.28
CA PHE A 121 4.35 2.70 -4.69
C PHE A 121 4.85 1.63 -3.71
N LEU A 122 4.54 1.80 -2.42
CA LEU A 122 4.93 0.87 -1.37
C LEU A 122 3.87 -0.23 -1.20
N ILE A 123 4.30 -1.49 -1.21
CA ILE A 123 3.40 -2.64 -1.14
C ILE A 123 4.10 -3.85 -0.48
N GLY A 124 3.33 -4.69 0.21
CA GLY A 124 3.83 -5.99 0.66
C GLY A 124 3.85 -7.02 -0.48
N ILE A 125 4.75 -7.99 -0.39
CA ILE A 125 4.92 -9.04 -1.41
C ILE A 125 3.61 -9.82 -1.66
N ASP A 126 2.83 -10.11 -0.62
CA ASP A 126 1.57 -10.85 -0.77
C ASP A 126 0.55 -10.12 -1.64
N ALA A 127 0.50 -8.79 -1.57
CA ALA A 127 -0.38 -7.99 -2.41
C ALA A 127 0.22 -7.76 -3.81
N PHE A 128 1.56 -7.77 -3.92
CA PHE A 128 2.26 -7.71 -5.21
C PHE A 128 2.10 -9.00 -6.01
N ASP A 129 1.98 -10.15 -5.36
CA ASP A 129 1.77 -11.45 -6.00
C ASP A 129 0.48 -11.48 -6.86
N ASP A 130 -0.51 -10.70 -6.47
CA ASP A 130 -1.77 -10.52 -7.18
C ASP A 130 -1.78 -9.35 -8.18
N ILE A 131 -0.63 -8.64 -8.40
CA ILE A 131 -0.59 -7.38 -9.16
C ILE A 131 -1.16 -7.51 -10.58
N ALA A 132 -0.98 -8.65 -11.23
CA ALA A 132 -1.51 -8.92 -12.57
C ALA A 132 -3.05 -8.91 -12.66
N THR A 133 -3.73 -9.08 -11.51
CA THR A 133 -5.21 -9.07 -11.43
C THR A 133 -5.79 -7.68 -11.15
N TRP A 134 -4.92 -6.70 -10.89
CA TRP A 134 -5.34 -5.35 -10.56
C TRP A 134 -5.90 -4.63 -11.81
N HIS A 135 -6.60 -3.53 -11.57
CA HIS A 135 -7.13 -2.70 -12.66
C HIS A 135 -6.01 -1.96 -13.38
N GLU A 136 -5.91 -2.08 -14.70
CA GLU A 136 -4.85 -1.52 -15.56
C GLU A 136 -3.42 -1.77 -15.02
N PRO A 137 -3.02 -3.04 -14.78
CA PRO A 137 -1.79 -3.32 -14.04
C PRO A 137 -0.53 -2.92 -14.81
N GLU A 138 -0.52 -3.05 -16.14
CA GLU A 138 0.62 -2.59 -16.96
C GLU A 138 0.78 -1.07 -16.88
N ALA A 139 -0.32 -0.32 -16.97
CA ALA A 139 -0.29 1.14 -16.84
C ALA A 139 0.19 1.55 -15.44
N LEU A 140 -0.29 0.88 -14.39
CA LEU A 140 0.13 1.15 -13.01
C LEU A 140 1.64 0.95 -12.83
N LEU A 141 2.21 -0.13 -13.36
CA LEU A 141 3.65 -0.42 -13.29
C LEU A 141 4.51 0.55 -14.09
N GLN A 142 3.93 1.24 -15.09
CA GLN A 142 4.60 2.31 -15.87
C GLN A 142 4.46 3.69 -15.25
N GLU A 143 3.43 3.91 -14.45
CA GLU A 143 3.15 5.22 -13.84
C GLU A 143 4.06 5.55 -12.66
N CYS A 144 4.60 4.55 -11.94
CA CYS A 144 5.46 4.73 -10.79
C CYS A 144 6.43 3.54 -10.61
N GLU A 145 7.44 3.72 -9.79
CA GLU A 145 8.33 2.65 -9.37
C GLU A 145 7.73 1.92 -8.15
N PHE A 146 7.97 0.62 -8.01
CA PHE A 146 7.43 -0.17 -6.91
C PHE A 146 8.51 -0.46 -5.86
N ILE A 147 8.17 -0.29 -4.59
CA ILE A 147 8.94 -0.78 -3.45
C ILE A 147 8.14 -1.91 -2.81
N VAL A 148 8.64 -3.14 -2.95
CA VAL A 148 7.97 -4.36 -2.48
C VAL A 148 8.67 -4.88 -1.24
N ALA A 149 7.95 -4.92 -0.11
CA ALA A 149 8.44 -5.57 1.11
C ALA A 149 8.43 -7.08 0.91
N SER A 150 9.62 -7.65 0.71
CA SER A 150 9.83 -9.08 0.55
C SER A 150 9.72 -9.83 1.89
N ARG A 151 9.47 -11.13 1.80
CA ARG A 151 9.45 -12.05 2.96
C ARG A 151 10.34 -13.27 2.67
N PRO A 152 10.86 -13.93 3.71
CA PRO A 152 11.50 -15.22 3.55
C PRO A 152 10.59 -16.22 2.84
N GLY A 153 11.14 -16.97 1.90
CA GLY A 153 10.40 -17.95 1.10
C GLY A 153 10.02 -17.50 -0.30
N TYR A 154 10.05 -16.19 -0.60
CA TYR A 154 9.87 -15.68 -1.94
C TYR A 154 11.20 -15.60 -2.71
N SER A 155 11.18 -15.99 -3.97
CA SER A 155 12.30 -15.90 -4.91
C SER A 155 12.12 -14.70 -5.86
N LEU A 156 13.21 -14.32 -6.54
CA LEU A 156 13.12 -13.33 -7.64
C LEU A 156 12.22 -13.83 -8.79
N ALA A 157 12.18 -15.17 -8.99
CA ALA A 157 11.31 -15.77 -9.99
C ALA A 157 9.83 -15.58 -9.64
N ASP A 158 9.45 -15.68 -8.36
CA ASP A 158 8.07 -15.44 -7.91
C ASP A 158 7.65 -14.00 -8.21
N VAL A 159 8.52 -13.03 -7.89
CA VAL A 159 8.28 -11.62 -8.21
C VAL A 159 8.10 -11.38 -9.71
N ALA A 160 8.96 -12.00 -10.53
CA ALA A 160 8.87 -11.88 -11.99
C ALA A 160 7.59 -12.55 -12.55
N ASN A 161 7.17 -13.68 -11.97
CA ASN A 161 5.96 -14.40 -12.36
C ASN A 161 4.66 -13.67 -11.97
N ALA A 162 4.69 -12.87 -10.92
CA ALA A 162 3.57 -12.04 -10.48
C ALA A 162 3.23 -10.93 -11.50
N LEU A 163 4.17 -10.53 -12.34
CA LEU A 163 3.97 -9.46 -13.30
C LEU A 163 2.90 -9.80 -14.36
N PRO A 164 2.17 -8.82 -14.88
CA PRO A 164 1.28 -8.98 -16.03
C PRO A 164 2.00 -9.62 -17.22
N GLU A 165 1.31 -10.42 -18.00
CA GLU A 165 1.89 -11.22 -19.09
C GLU A 165 2.77 -10.40 -20.05
N LYS A 166 2.32 -9.17 -20.40
CA LYS A 166 3.06 -8.29 -21.31
C LYS A 166 4.39 -7.77 -20.75
N LEU A 167 4.55 -7.74 -19.44
CA LEU A 167 5.75 -7.28 -18.74
C LEU A 167 6.58 -8.44 -18.19
N ARG A 168 6.04 -9.65 -18.21
CA ARG A 168 6.68 -10.84 -17.67
C ARG A 168 7.81 -11.30 -18.57
N PRO A 169 9.04 -11.50 -18.07
CA PRO A 169 10.12 -12.10 -18.85
C PRO A 169 9.78 -13.54 -19.28
N ALA A 170 10.40 -13.98 -20.38
CA ALA A 170 10.21 -15.35 -20.84
C ALA A 170 10.62 -16.37 -19.75
N PRO A 171 9.95 -17.55 -19.66
CA PRO A 171 10.25 -18.56 -18.63
C PRO A 171 11.72 -18.98 -18.56
N ALA A 172 12.42 -19.03 -19.69
CA ALA A 172 13.85 -19.34 -19.75
C ALA A 172 14.71 -18.30 -19.03
N VAL A 173 14.29 -17.02 -19.05
CA VAL A 173 14.97 -15.92 -18.36
C VAL A 173 14.69 -15.97 -16.85
N ILE A 174 13.47 -16.37 -16.44
CA ILE A 174 13.05 -16.43 -15.03
C ILE A 174 13.66 -17.64 -14.31
N LYS A 175 13.75 -18.79 -14.95
CA LYS A 175 14.16 -20.07 -14.35
C LYS A 175 15.45 -20.03 -13.51
N PRO A 176 16.53 -19.33 -13.91
CA PRO A 176 17.76 -19.23 -13.09
C PRO A 176 17.56 -18.56 -11.74
N PHE A 177 16.51 -17.76 -11.58
CA PHE A 177 16.21 -16.95 -10.39
C PHE A 177 15.30 -17.65 -9.37
N SER A 178 14.83 -18.88 -9.66
CA SER A 178 13.91 -19.62 -8.80
C SER A 178 14.47 -19.99 -7.42
N LYS A 179 15.80 -20.02 -7.28
CA LYS A 179 16.50 -20.27 -6.00
C LYS A 179 17.12 -19.02 -5.39
N GLN A 180 17.00 -17.87 -6.06
CA GLN A 180 17.53 -16.60 -5.55
C GLN A 180 16.47 -15.92 -4.69
N PRO A 181 16.81 -15.47 -3.46
CA PRO A 181 15.86 -14.76 -2.61
C PRO A 181 15.38 -13.48 -3.28
N ALA A 182 14.14 -13.09 -3.00
CA ALA A 182 13.51 -11.87 -3.51
C ALA A 182 14.13 -10.63 -2.85
N LYS A 183 15.28 -10.18 -3.37
CA LYS A 183 16.02 -8.99 -2.94
C LYS A 183 16.69 -8.29 -4.11
N GLY A 184 17.00 -7.00 -3.93
CA GLY A 184 17.62 -6.17 -4.96
C GLY A 184 16.59 -5.48 -5.85
N ASP A 185 16.95 -5.16 -7.07
CA ASP A 185 16.13 -4.40 -8.00
C ASP A 185 15.84 -5.24 -9.26
N LEU A 186 14.58 -5.28 -9.65
CA LEU A 186 14.12 -5.87 -10.90
C LEU A 186 13.78 -4.73 -11.86
N VAL A 187 14.62 -4.54 -12.88
CA VAL A 187 14.41 -3.54 -13.92
C VAL A 187 13.97 -4.23 -15.20
N LEU A 188 12.78 -3.94 -15.64
CA LEU A 188 12.15 -4.50 -16.83
C LEU A 188 11.77 -3.39 -17.80
N SER A 189 11.56 -3.74 -19.07
CA SER A 189 11.04 -2.81 -20.06
C SER A 189 9.68 -2.26 -19.63
N GLY A 190 9.67 -1.06 -19.04
CA GLY A 190 8.46 -0.36 -18.60
C GLY A 190 8.08 -0.53 -17.13
N ALA A 191 8.82 -1.31 -16.33
CA ALA A 191 8.55 -1.45 -14.89
C ALA A 191 9.85 -1.46 -14.07
N ARG A 192 9.83 -0.87 -12.87
CA ARG A 192 10.91 -0.92 -11.91
C ARG A 192 10.36 -1.39 -10.56
N VAL A 193 10.89 -2.50 -10.05
CA VAL A 193 10.49 -3.10 -8.78
C VAL A 193 11.71 -3.25 -7.89
N HIS A 194 11.68 -2.59 -6.76
CA HIS A 194 12.73 -2.60 -5.75
C HIS A 194 12.29 -3.48 -4.58
N LEU A 195 13.09 -4.47 -4.24
CA LEU A 195 12.75 -5.43 -3.20
C LEU A 195 13.44 -5.06 -1.88
N LEU A 196 12.64 -4.85 -0.83
CA LEU A 196 13.11 -4.66 0.53
C LEU A 196 13.00 -5.98 1.30
N ASP A 197 14.13 -6.59 1.60
CA ASP A 197 14.23 -7.87 2.33
C ASP A 197 14.44 -7.71 3.85
N SER A 198 14.69 -6.48 4.31
CA SER A 198 15.04 -6.17 5.70
C SER A 198 13.85 -5.94 6.63
N VAL A 199 12.61 -5.93 6.11
CA VAL A 199 11.41 -5.55 6.88
C VAL A 199 10.52 -6.75 7.12
N HIS A 200 10.99 -7.72 7.89
CA HIS A 200 10.12 -8.83 8.31
C HIS A 200 9.57 -8.58 9.71
N GLN A 201 8.34 -8.06 9.76
CA GLN A 201 7.54 -7.96 10.97
C GLN A 201 6.35 -8.93 10.83
N PRO A 202 6.31 -10.05 11.60
CA PRO A 202 5.23 -11.04 11.51
C PRO A 202 3.96 -10.52 12.18
N ILE A 203 3.45 -9.38 11.72
CA ILE A 203 2.26 -8.71 12.23
C ILE A 203 1.19 -8.78 11.15
N SER A 204 -0.02 -9.26 11.49
CA SER A 204 -1.17 -9.22 10.59
C SER A 204 -2.34 -8.46 11.22
N ALA A 205 -3.03 -7.67 10.42
CA ALA A 205 -4.23 -6.94 10.85
C ALA A 205 -5.31 -7.89 11.38
N THR A 206 -5.45 -9.08 10.80
CA THR A 206 -6.39 -10.11 11.27
C THR A 206 -6.07 -10.58 12.70
N ALA A 207 -4.79 -10.87 12.99
CA ALA A 207 -4.38 -11.24 14.34
C ALA A 207 -4.63 -10.11 15.36
N ILE A 208 -4.44 -8.84 14.93
CA ILE A 208 -4.74 -7.68 15.78
C ILE A 208 -6.23 -7.59 16.08
N ARG A 209 -7.10 -7.72 15.08
CA ARG A 209 -8.55 -7.69 15.27
C ARG A 209 -9.03 -8.82 16.19
N GLN A 210 -8.49 -10.02 16.03
CA GLN A 210 -8.77 -11.16 16.92
C GLN A 210 -8.30 -10.91 18.37
N ALA A 211 -7.11 -10.32 18.54
CA ALA A 211 -6.60 -9.95 19.86
C ALA A 211 -7.47 -8.87 20.53
N ALA A 212 -7.93 -7.87 19.76
CA ALA A 212 -8.83 -6.81 20.23
C ALA A 212 -10.19 -7.41 20.68
N ALA A 213 -10.80 -8.27 19.85
CA ALA A 213 -12.04 -8.97 20.20
C ALA A 213 -11.90 -9.78 21.50
N ALA A 214 -10.75 -10.42 21.69
CA ALA A 214 -10.42 -11.18 22.90
C ALA A 214 -9.95 -10.29 24.08
N LYS A 215 -10.01 -8.96 23.97
CA LYS A 215 -9.54 -7.97 24.96
C LYS A 215 -8.08 -8.16 25.39
N LYS A 216 -7.24 -8.70 24.50
CA LYS A 216 -5.80 -8.88 24.74
C LYS A 216 -5.04 -7.56 24.48
N PRO A 217 -3.86 -7.34 25.14
CA PRO A 217 -3.01 -6.19 24.88
C PRO A 217 -2.54 -6.13 23.41
N LEU A 218 -2.56 -4.95 22.80
CA LEU A 218 -2.16 -4.71 21.41
C LEU A 218 -0.81 -4.03 21.27
N LYS A 219 -0.17 -3.62 22.37
CA LYS A 219 1.09 -2.83 22.40
C LYS A 219 2.26 -3.41 21.61
N LYS A 220 2.25 -4.73 21.33
CA LYS A 220 3.28 -5.38 20.50
C LYS A 220 3.03 -5.23 18.99
N PHE A 221 1.86 -4.76 18.61
CA PHE A 221 1.41 -4.75 17.22
C PHE A 221 1.12 -3.34 16.69
N VAL A 222 0.65 -2.45 17.56
CA VAL A 222 0.26 -1.08 17.19
C VAL A 222 0.85 -0.07 18.16
N ASP A 223 0.95 1.18 17.73
CA ASP A 223 1.36 2.28 18.59
C ASP A 223 0.38 2.49 19.75
N PRO A 224 0.85 2.95 20.93
CA PRO A 224 0.00 3.15 22.10
C PRO A 224 -1.24 4.01 21.83
N PRO A 225 -1.18 5.15 21.11
CA PRO A 225 -2.37 5.94 20.78
C PRO A 225 -3.39 5.18 19.94
N VAL A 226 -2.95 4.28 19.06
CA VAL A 226 -3.84 3.43 18.24
C VAL A 226 -4.51 2.37 19.11
N GLU A 227 -3.78 1.74 20.04
CA GLU A 227 -4.34 0.79 21.01
C GLU A 227 -5.42 1.45 21.87
N GLU A 228 -5.13 2.65 22.40
CA GLU A 228 -6.08 3.41 23.21
C GLU A 228 -7.35 3.77 22.42
N TYR A 229 -7.17 4.19 21.16
CA TYR A 229 -8.28 4.51 20.27
C TYR A 229 -9.17 3.28 20.03
N ILE A 230 -8.59 2.14 19.68
CA ILE A 230 -9.32 0.87 19.48
C ILE A 230 -10.14 0.50 20.72
N LYS A 231 -9.54 0.61 21.91
CA LYS A 231 -10.20 0.28 23.19
C LYS A 231 -11.33 1.27 23.50
N LYS A 232 -11.08 2.58 23.36
CA LYS A 232 -12.03 3.65 23.67
C LYS A 232 -13.28 3.60 22.81
N ILE A 233 -13.09 3.39 21.49
CA ILE A 233 -14.20 3.30 20.53
C ILE A 233 -14.86 1.93 20.56
N GLY A 234 -14.14 0.90 21.02
CA GLY A 234 -14.62 -0.48 21.01
C GLY A 234 -14.64 -1.10 19.63
N LEU A 235 -13.63 -0.80 18.80
CA LEU A 235 -13.47 -1.43 17.50
C LEU A 235 -13.14 -2.92 17.65
N TYR A 236 -13.58 -3.70 16.67
CA TYR A 236 -13.26 -5.13 16.54
C TYR A 236 -13.83 -6.01 17.70
N LYS A 237 -14.96 -5.63 18.28
CA LYS A 237 -15.67 -6.42 19.31
C LYS A 237 -16.56 -7.47 18.68
#